data_5d823fce7192dfdf640438c8d1a2bea7
#
_entry.id   5d823fce7192dfdf640438c8d1a2bea7
#
_cell.length_a   1.000
_cell.length_b   1.000
_cell.length_c   1.000
_cell.angle_alpha   90.00
_cell.angle_beta   90.00
_cell.angle_gamma   90.00
#
_symmetry.space_group_name_H-M   'P 1'
#
loop_
_entity.id
_entity.type
_entity.pdbx_description
1 polymer ?
#
loop_
_entity_poly.entity_id
_entity_poly.type
_entity_poly.pdbx_seq_one_letter_code
_entity_poly.pdbx_strand_id
1 'polypeptide(L)'
;MAKLNKDSLKTLSFITYFIILFVFWFILSGYLKTLLLFFGVISVLFVFWMSYRAKALEEDSLPLKIILRLPFYWIWLFKEIFKSGITTTALIWNGKYSPQLISVKASQKNRTGIANYANAITLTPGTVTIEVDKKTFLVHALSKKLSEDLQTDDMNLSLIHI
;
A
#
# COMPACT_ATOMS: atom_id res chain seq x y z
N MET A 1 -2.51 -29.31 12.20
CA MET A 1 -2.10 -27.89 12.23
C MET A 1 -2.66 -27.26 13.49
N ALA A 2 -1.81 -26.91 14.46
CA ALA A 2 -2.23 -26.35 15.73
C ALA A 2 -2.89 -24.99 15.51
N LYS A 3 -4.14 -24.80 15.97
CA LYS A 3 -4.78 -23.48 16.07
C LYS A 3 -3.97 -22.64 17.06
N LEU A 4 -3.15 -21.73 16.54
CA LEU A 4 -2.51 -20.70 17.36
C LEU A 4 -3.60 -19.91 18.08
N ASN A 5 -3.45 -19.78 19.40
CA ASN A 5 -4.37 -19.01 20.24
C ASN A 5 -4.34 -17.54 19.78
N LYS A 6 -5.49 -16.85 19.84
CA LYS A 6 -5.65 -15.44 19.39
C LYS A 6 -4.62 -14.51 20.06
N ASP A 7 -4.26 -14.78 21.31
CA ASP A 7 -3.26 -14.02 22.05
C ASP A 7 -1.83 -14.27 21.53
N SER A 8 -1.51 -15.50 21.13
CA SER A 8 -0.22 -15.84 20.52
C SER A 8 -0.04 -15.17 19.16
N LEU A 9 -1.12 -15.03 18.38
CA LEU A 9 -1.09 -14.32 17.10
C LEU A 9 -0.86 -12.82 17.29
N LYS A 10 -1.47 -12.20 18.29
CA LYS A 10 -1.24 -10.79 18.64
C LYS A 10 0.21 -10.56 19.05
N THR A 11 0.73 -11.39 19.95
CA THR A 11 2.12 -11.29 20.40
C THR A 11 3.10 -11.45 19.24
N LEU A 12 2.85 -12.40 18.34
CA LEU A 12 3.69 -12.62 17.16
C LEU A 12 3.65 -11.40 16.22
N SER A 13 2.48 -10.81 16.00
CA SER A 13 2.34 -9.59 15.17
C SER A 13 3.08 -8.42 15.80
N PHE A 14 3.02 -8.24 17.12
CA PHE A 14 3.77 -7.19 17.81
C PHE A 14 5.29 -7.37 17.69
N ILE A 15 5.78 -8.59 17.88
CA ILE A 15 7.23 -8.89 17.71
C ILE A 15 7.67 -8.63 16.27
N THR A 16 6.89 -9.07 15.30
CA THR A 16 7.18 -8.86 13.87
C THR A 16 7.24 -7.37 13.55
N TYR A 17 6.29 -6.58 14.05
CA TYR A 17 6.25 -5.14 13.82
C TYR A 17 7.46 -4.44 14.44
N PHE A 18 7.83 -4.82 15.67
CA PHE A 18 9.01 -4.30 16.33
C PHE A 18 10.30 -4.60 15.55
N ILE A 19 10.45 -5.85 15.07
CA ILE A 19 11.60 -6.27 14.26
C ILE A 19 11.67 -5.48 12.96
N ILE A 20 10.55 -5.30 12.26
CA ILE A 20 10.50 -4.54 11.01
C ILE A 20 10.95 -3.09 11.23
N LEU A 21 10.43 -2.43 12.26
CA LEU A 21 10.81 -1.06 12.60
C LEU A 21 12.30 -0.95 12.96
N PHE A 22 12.82 -1.92 13.71
CA PHE A 22 14.23 -1.91 14.10
C PHE A 22 15.17 -2.16 12.91
N VAL A 23 14.81 -3.10 12.01
CA VAL A 23 15.54 -3.34 10.77
C VAL A 23 15.51 -2.11 9.87
N PHE A 24 14.36 -1.47 9.74
CA PHE A 24 14.22 -0.24 8.97
C PHE A 24 15.10 0.89 9.54
N TRP A 25 15.06 1.09 10.87
CA TRP A 25 15.94 2.04 11.54
C TRP A 25 17.42 1.72 11.30
N PHE A 26 17.79 0.44 11.40
CA PHE A 26 19.16 -0.03 11.19
C PHE A 26 19.67 0.28 9.77
N ILE A 27 18.84 0.01 8.75
CA ILE A 27 19.17 0.30 7.35
C ILE A 27 19.39 1.81 7.14
N LEU A 28 18.55 2.65 7.75
CA LEU A 28 18.67 4.11 7.63
C LEU A 28 19.87 4.67 8.41
N SER A 29 20.18 4.10 9.56
CA SER A 29 21.29 4.55 10.40
C SER A 29 22.66 4.29 9.79
N GLY A 30 22.85 3.13 9.14
CA GLY A 30 24.10 2.71 8.48
C GLY A 30 25.29 2.50 9.44
N TYR A 31 25.14 2.68 10.75
CA TYR A 31 26.22 2.60 11.74
C TYR A 31 25.88 1.69 12.92
N LEU A 32 26.88 0.92 13.37
CA LEU A 32 26.77 -0.04 14.48
C LEU A 32 27.37 0.48 15.80
N LYS A 33 27.44 1.81 15.99
CA LYS A 33 27.93 2.38 17.26
C LYS A 33 26.91 2.14 18.37
N THR A 34 27.39 1.72 19.55
CA THR A 34 26.55 1.40 20.72
C THR A 34 25.58 2.51 21.10
N LEU A 35 26.03 3.77 21.05
CA LEU A 35 25.18 4.92 21.34
C LEU A 35 24.02 5.04 20.33
N LEU A 36 24.28 4.83 19.03
CA LEU A 36 23.26 4.88 17.99
C LEU A 36 22.27 3.73 18.12
N LEU A 37 22.73 2.52 18.42
CA LEU A 37 21.86 1.37 18.68
C LEU A 37 20.93 1.63 19.89
N PHE A 38 21.46 2.25 20.95
CA PHE A 38 20.65 2.64 22.10
C PHE A 38 19.54 3.62 21.71
N PHE A 39 19.86 4.68 20.97
CA PHE A 39 18.84 5.59 20.46
C PHE A 39 17.88 4.92 19.46
N GLY A 40 18.35 3.96 18.67
CA GLY A 40 17.51 3.15 17.80
C GLY A 40 16.44 2.38 18.55
N VAL A 41 16.82 1.69 19.62
CA VAL A 41 15.87 0.97 20.46
C VAL A 41 14.85 1.92 21.09
N ILE A 42 15.30 3.04 21.64
CA ILE A 42 14.40 4.05 22.23
C ILE A 42 13.42 4.58 21.17
N SER A 43 13.90 4.93 19.99
CA SER A 43 13.07 5.45 18.90
C SER A 43 12.02 4.43 18.48
N VAL A 44 12.40 3.16 18.31
CA VAL A 44 11.47 2.09 17.93
C VAL A 44 10.43 1.85 19.03
N LEU A 45 10.83 1.83 20.30
CA LEU A 45 9.91 1.72 21.43
C LEU A 45 8.92 2.88 21.49
N PHE A 46 9.38 4.10 21.25
CA PHE A 46 8.54 5.29 21.22
C PHE A 46 7.52 5.24 20.07
N VAL A 47 7.95 4.89 18.85
CA VAL A 47 7.05 4.73 17.70
C VAL A 47 6.03 3.62 17.96
N PHE A 48 6.48 2.51 18.54
CA PHE A 48 5.60 1.40 18.90
C PHE A 48 4.53 1.82 19.92
N TRP A 49 4.94 2.52 20.99
CA TRP A 49 4.02 3.04 22.00
C TRP A 49 3.00 4.01 21.38
N MET A 50 3.47 4.92 20.53
CA MET A 50 2.61 5.89 19.86
C MET A 50 1.62 5.21 18.90
N SER A 51 2.08 4.23 18.13
CA SER A 51 1.24 3.43 17.23
C SER A 51 0.17 2.63 17.98
N TYR A 52 0.53 2.07 19.14
CA TYR A 52 -0.42 1.38 20.02
C TYR A 52 -1.48 2.35 20.55
N ARG A 53 -1.07 3.52 21.03
CA ARG A 53 -2.00 4.54 21.53
C ARG A 53 -2.91 5.11 20.44
N ALA A 54 -2.42 5.25 19.22
CA ALA A 54 -3.18 5.70 18.05
C ALA A 54 -4.11 4.61 17.48
N LYS A 55 -4.12 3.39 18.07
CA LYS A 55 -4.84 2.22 17.54
C LYS A 55 -4.51 1.89 16.09
N ALA A 56 -3.31 2.27 15.62
CA ALA A 56 -2.83 1.97 14.29
C ALA A 56 -2.45 0.48 14.13
N LEU A 57 -2.32 -0.26 15.23
CA LEU A 57 -2.00 -1.69 15.29
C LEU A 57 -3.28 -2.54 15.47
N GLU A 58 -4.38 -2.18 14.80
CA GLU A 58 -5.61 -2.99 14.82
C GLU A 58 -5.40 -4.35 14.15
N GLU A 59 -6.23 -5.33 14.52
CA GLU A 59 -6.13 -6.75 14.12
C GLU A 59 -6.09 -6.99 12.59
N ASP A 60 -6.54 -6.02 11.80
CA ASP A 60 -6.56 -6.08 10.32
C ASP A 60 -5.30 -5.50 9.66
N SER A 61 -4.37 -4.92 10.45
CA SER A 61 -3.32 -4.08 9.88
C SER A 61 -2.17 -4.82 9.20
N LEU A 62 -1.83 -6.05 9.59
CA LEU A 62 -0.80 -6.84 8.88
C LEU A 62 -0.96 -8.36 9.10
N PRO A 63 -1.79 -9.07 8.34
CA PRO A 63 -1.70 -10.51 8.32
C PRO A 63 -0.33 -10.90 7.73
N LEU A 64 0.43 -11.73 8.46
CA LEU A 64 1.76 -12.24 8.05
C LEU A 64 1.79 -12.80 6.62
N LYS A 65 0.65 -13.29 6.13
CA LYS A 65 0.49 -13.76 4.75
C LYS A 65 0.65 -12.66 3.70
N ILE A 66 0.28 -11.42 4.04
CA ILE A 66 0.42 -10.27 3.13
C ILE A 66 1.88 -9.87 2.98
N ILE A 67 2.69 -9.93 4.06
CA ILE A 67 4.09 -9.54 4.05
C ILE A 67 4.90 -10.33 2.99
N LEU A 68 4.62 -11.62 2.84
CA LEU A 68 5.29 -12.47 1.85
C LEU A 68 4.87 -12.15 0.40
N ARG A 69 3.69 -11.57 0.21
CA ARG A 69 3.17 -11.19 -1.12
C ARG A 69 3.46 -9.75 -1.50
N LEU A 70 3.75 -8.88 -0.51
CA LEU A 70 4.10 -7.49 -0.75
C LEU A 70 5.21 -7.28 -1.78
N PRO A 71 6.35 -8.01 -1.79
CA PRO A 71 7.39 -7.81 -2.78
C PRO A 71 6.89 -8.00 -4.22
N PHE A 72 6.08 -9.02 -4.45
CA PHE A 72 5.48 -9.28 -5.78
C PHE A 72 4.52 -8.17 -6.19
N TYR A 73 3.72 -7.67 -5.25
CA TYR A 73 2.86 -6.52 -5.46
C TYR A 73 3.65 -5.25 -5.81
N TRP A 74 4.74 -4.97 -5.09
CA TRP A 74 5.59 -3.82 -5.37
C TRP A 74 6.23 -3.88 -6.76
N ILE A 75 6.71 -5.05 -7.18
CA ILE A 75 7.28 -5.26 -8.52
C ILE A 75 6.21 -5.02 -9.59
N TRP A 76 5.01 -5.57 -9.40
CA TRP A 76 3.90 -5.36 -10.32
C TRP A 76 3.49 -3.89 -10.37
N LEU A 77 3.31 -3.23 -9.22
CA LEU A 77 2.94 -1.82 -9.14
C LEU A 77 3.99 -0.93 -9.81
N PHE A 78 5.27 -1.18 -9.58
CA PHE A 78 6.37 -0.44 -10.21
C PHE A 78 6.31 -0.54 -11.74
N LYS A 79 6.07 -1.74 -12.26
CA LYS A 79 5.88 -1.97 -13.71
C LYS A 79 4.69 -1.18 -14.25
N GLU A 80 3.58 -1.14 -13.52
CA GLU A 80 2.37 -0.42 -13.94
C GLU A 80 2.57 1.10 -13.89
N ILE A 81 3.24 1.62 -12.86
CA ILE A 81 3.63 3.03 -12.76
C ILE A 81 4.50 3.43 -13.96
N PHE A 82 5.48 2.60 -14.33
CA PHE A 82 6.39 2.89 -15.44
C PHE A 82 5.65 2.90 -16.79
N LYS A 83 4.84 1.89 -17.05
CA LYS A 83 4.01 1.77 -18.27
C LYS A 83 3.06 2.97 -18.41
N SER A 84 2.36 3.31 -17.33
CA SER A 84 1.41 4.42 -17.31
C SER A 84 2.12 5.77 -17.43
N GLY A 85 3.30 5.91 -16.82
CA GLY A 85 4.14 7.10 -16.96
C GLY A 85 4.49 7.40 -18.41
N ILE A 86 4.93 6.40 -19.16
CA ILE A 86 5.22 6.55 -20.61
C ILE A 86 3.95 6.95 -21.38
N THR A 87 2.83 6.26 -21.10
CA THR A 87 1.55 6.53 -21.77
C THR A 87 1.07 7.96 -21.49
N THR A 88 1.11 8.38 -20.24
CA THR A 88 0.69 9.73 -19.82
C THR A 88 1.59 10.82 -20.42
N THR A 89 2.90 10.60 -20.43
CA THR A 89 3.84 11.52 -21.07
C THR A 89 3.55 11.66 -22.57
N ALA A 90 3.30 10.54 -23.26
CA ALA A 90 2.96 10.57 -24.68
C ALA A 90 1.61 11.27 -24.95
N LEU A 91 0.62 11.11 -24.08
CA LEU A 91 -0.68 11.80 -24.19
C LEU A 91 -0.52 13.32 -24.03
N ILE A 92 0.27 13.76 -23.06
CA ILE A 92 0.54 15.19 -22.83
C ILE A 92 1.32 15.78 -24.00
N TRP A 93 2.37 15.09 -24.46
CA TRP A 93 3.21 15.54 -25.57
C TRP A 93 2.43 15.71 -26.87
N ASN A 94 1.51 14.79 -27.14
CA ASN A 94 0.67 14.82 -28.36
C ASN A 94 -0.59 15.69 -28.21
N GLY A 95 -0.84 16.31 -27.04
CA GLY A 95 -2.05 17.10 -26.77
C GLY A 95 -3.36 16.28 -26.81
N LYS A 96 -3.27 14.94 -26.76
CA LYS A 96 -4.43 14.02 -26.86
C LYS A 96 -4.96 13.60 -25.47
N TYR A 97 -5.22 14.58 -24.63
CA TYR A 97 -5.85 14.34 -23.33
C TYR A 97 -7.35 14.69 -23.37
N SER A 98 -8.16 13.90 -22.68
CA SER A 98 -9.59 14.14 -22.50
C SER A 98 -9.95 13.75 -21.07
N PRO A 99 -9.76 14.67 -20.11
CA PRO A 99 -10.00 14.38 -18.69
C PRO A 99 -11.47 14.02 -18.43
N GLN A 100 -11.68 13.00 -17.60
CA GLN A 100 -13.02 12.57 -17.22
C GLN A 100 -13.05 12.00 -15.81
N LEU A 101 -14.22 12.09 -15.20
CA LEU A 101 -14.52 11.46 -13.91
C LEU A 101 -15.22 10.13 -14.17
N ILE A 102 -14.73 9.09 -13.54
CA ILE A 102 -15.29 7.75 -13.64
C ILE A 102 -15.51 7.15 -12.27
N SER A 103 -16.51 6.28 -12.18
CA SER A 103 -16.73 5.46 -11.00
C SER A 103 -16.15 4.06 -11.23
N VAL A 104 -15.21 3.65 -10.37
CA VAL A 104 -14.53 2.36 -10.42
C VAL A 104 -15.01 1.51 -9.26
N LYS A 105 -15.35 0.25 -9.52
CA LYS A 105 -15.75 -0.70 -8.47
C LYS A 105 -14.56 -1.17 -7.66
N ALA A 106 -14.73 -1.22 -6.34
CA ALA A 106 -13.75 -1.79 -5.41
C ALA A 106 -14.26 -3.13 -4.87
N SER A 107 -13.51 -4.20 -5.11
CA SER A 107 -13.88 -5.56 -4.66
C SER A 107 -13.15 -5.97 -3.38
N GLN A 108 -12.31 -5.10 -2.83
CA GLN A 108 -11.55 -5.35 -1.61
C GLN A 108 -12.48 -5.48 -0.42
N LYS A 109 -12.21 -6.48 0.43
CA LYS A 109 -13.04 -6.81 1.60
C LYS A 109 -12.60 -6.11 2.88
N ASN A 110 -11.34 -5.71 2.98
CA ASN A 110 -10.75 -5.09 4.15
C ASN A 110 -10.33 -3.63 3.89
N ARG A 111 -10.24 -2.85 4.96
CA ARG A 111 -9.87 -1.42 4.90
C ARG A 111 -8.49 -1.20 4.28
N THR A 112 -7.54 -2.07 4.61
CA THR A 112 -6.17 -2.02 4.08
C THR A 112 -6.15 -2.24 2.57
N GLY A 113 -6.92 -3.21 2.06
CA GLY A 113 -7.05 -3.46 0.63
C GLY A 113 -7.69 -2.28 -0.11
N ILE A 114 -8.73 -1.68 0.47
CA ILE A 114 -9.38 -0.47 -0.07
C ILE A 114 -8.36 0.68 -0.17
N ALA A 115 -7.61 0.94 0.91
CA ALA A 115 -6.61 2.00 0.93
C ALA A 115 -5.47 1.73 -0.08
N ASN A 116 -4.97 0.50 -0.15
CA ASN A 116 -3.94 0.13 -1.11
C ASN A 116 -4.39 0.27 -2.56
N TYR A 117 -5.64 -0.06 -2.87
CA TYR A 117 -6.19 0.09 -4.20
C TYR A 117 -6.32 1.57 -4.59
N ALA A 118 -6.87 2.40 -3.71
CA ALA A 118 -6.95 3.85 -3.92
C ALA A 118 -5.56 4.48 -4.12
N ASN A 119 -4.58 4.06 -3.32
CA ASN A 119 -3.19 4.49 -3.46
C ASN A 119 -2.56 4.00 -4.77
N ALA A 120 -2.79 2.76 -5.18
CA ALA A 120 -2.28 2.22 -6.43
C ALA A 120 -2.79 3.01 -7.64
N ILE A 121 -4.09 3.35 -7.67
CA ILE A 121 -4.67 4.20 -8.71
C ILE A 121 -3.99 5.58 -8.74
N THR A 122 -3.79 6.19 -7.58
CA THR A 122 -3.21 7.54 -7.47
C THR A 122 -1.71 7.55 -7.79
N LEU A 123 -0.98 6.48 -7.45
CA LEU A 123 0.44 6.32 -7.79
C LEU A 123 0.66 6.07 -9.29
N THR A 124 -0.37 5.65 -10.00
CA THR A 124 -0.31 5.41 -11.44
C THR A 124 -0.50 6.73 -12.19
N PRO A 125 0.53 7.23 -12.91
CA PRO A 125 0.45 8.52 -13.60
C PRO A 125 -0.75 8.64 -14.55
N GLY A 126 -1.44 9.77 -14.47
CA GLY A 126 -2.63 10.06 -15.29
C GLY A 126 -3.96 9.66 -14.66
N THR A 127 -3.95 9.13 -13.43
CA THR A 127 -5.15 8.82 -12.66
C THR A 127 -5.02 9.31 -11.22
N VAL A 128 -6.12 9.78 -10.63
CA VAL A 128 -6.17 10.26 -9.24
C VAL A 128 -7.49 9.84 -8.61
N THR A 129 -7.43 9.18 -7.47
CA THR A 129 -8.61 8.87 -6.67
C THR A 129 -9.05 10.12 -5.92
N ILE A 130 -10.27 10.58 -6.15
CA ILE A 130 -10.84 11.77 -5.53
C ILE A 130 -11.63 11.40 -4.29
N GLU A 131 -12.44 10.34 -4.38
CA GLU A 131 -13.31 9.90 -3.31
C GLU A 131 -13.26 8.38 -3.19
N VAL A 132 -13.27 7.90 -1.95
CA VAL A 132 -13.20 6.48 -1.63
C VAL A 132 -14.42 6.11 -0.81
N ASP A 133 -15.31 5.34 -1.40
CA ASP A 133 -16.38 4.67 -0.68
C ASP A 133 -16.09 3.16 -0.57
N LYS A 134 -16.88 2.44 0.24
CA LYS A 134 -16.67 1.02 0.52
C LYS A 134 -16.73 0.12 -0.72
N LYS A 135 -17.46 0.53 -1.75
CA LYS A 135 -17.69 -0.28 -2.96
C LYS A 135 -17.31 0.40 -4.26
N THR A 136 -17.13 1.70 -4.25
CA THR A 136 -16.88 2.50 -5.46
C THR A 136 -15.91 3.63 -5.16
N PHE A 137 -15.02 3.89 -6.11
CA PHE A 137 -14.10 5.02 -6.05
C PHE A 137 -14.44 6.00 -7.17
N LEU A 138 -14.49 7.28 -6.85
CA LEU A 138 -14.52 8.33 -7.84
C LEU A 138 -13.09 8.64 -8.25
N VAL A 139 -12.76 8.45 -9.52
CA VAL A 139 -11.42 8.60 -10.06
C VAL A 139 -11.44 9.61 -11.19
N HIS A 140 -10.49 10.53 -11.17
CA HIS A 140 -10.17 11.38 -12.31
C HIS A 140 -9.14 10.68 -13.18
N ALA A 141 -9.45 10.49 -14.46
CA ALA A 141 -8.54 9.93 -15.46
C ALA A 141 -8.25 10.98 -16.53
N LEU A 142 -6.96 11.12 -16.91
CA LEU A 142 -6.48 12.10 -17.88
C LEU A 142 -6.96 11.80 -19.30
N SER A 143 -7.33 10.56 -19.61
CA SER A 143 -7.81 10.15 -20.93
C SER A 143 -8.79 8.99 -20.86
N LYS A 144 -9.58 8.85 -21.94
CA LYS A 144 -10.52 7.73 -22.08
C LYS A 144 -9.81 6.36 -22.01
N LYS A 145 -8.64 6.24 -22.61
CA LYS A 145 -7.85 5.00 -22.56
C LYS A 145 -7.49 4.60 -21.13
N LEU A 146 -7.00 5.54 -20.30
CA LEU A 146 -6.68 5.28 -18.90
C LEU A 146 -7.92 4.93 -18.07
N SER A 147 -9.09 5.49 -18.42
CA SER A 147 -10.34 5.13 -17.77
C SER A 147 -10.82 3.72 -18.12
N GLU A 148 -10.67 3.31 -19.37
CA GLU A 148 -10.98 1.96 -19.84
C GLU A 148 -10.05 0.93 -19.20
N ASP A 149 -8.75 1.20 -19.13
CA ASP A 149 -7.76 0.33 -18.46
C ASP A 149 -8.11 0.09 -16.96
N LEU A 150 -8.63 1.12 -16.26
CA LEU A 150 -9.11 0.94 -14.88
C LEU A 150 -10.41 0.15 -14.78
N GLN A 151 -11.27 0.19 -15.80
CA GLN A 151 -12.53 -0.54 -15.82
C GLN A 151 -12.37 -2.02 -16.19
N THR A 152 -11.24 -2.43 -16.81
CA THR A 152 -10.93 -3.83 -17.11
C THR A 152 -10.65 -4.69 -15.87
N ASP A 153 -10.68 -4.10 -14.67
CA ASP A 153 -10.51 -4.78 -13.39
C ASP A 153 -9.14 -5.46 -13.16
N ASP A 154 -8.19 -5.36 -14.06
CA ASP A 154 -6.88 -6.02 -13.92
C ASP A 154 -6.14 -5.57 -12.65
N MET A 155 -6.19 -4.27 -12.34
CA MET A 155 -5.61 -3.71 -11.13
C MET A 155 -6.38 -4.15 -9.87
N ASN A 156 -7.70 -4.19 -9.93
CA ASN A 156 -8.57 -4.63 -8.86
C ASN A 156 -8.34 -6.13 -8.54
N LEU A 157 -8.26 -6.98 -9.58
CA LEU A 157 -8.01 -8.42 -9.44
C LEU A 157 -6.62 -8.71 -8.89
N SER A 158 -5.59 -7.98 -9.32
CA SER A 158 -4.22 -8.14 -8.81
C SER A 158 -4.12 -7.88 -7.30
N LEU A 159 -4.96 -6.99 -6.77
CA LEU A 159 -5.02 -6.65 -5.34
C LEU A 159 -5.92 -7.56 -4.50
N ILE A 160 -6.90 -8.26 -5.10
CA ILE A 160 -7.76 -9.22 -4.38
C ILE A 160 -6.95 -10.43 -3.90
N HIS A 161 -5.89 -10.79 -4.61
CA HIS A 161 -5.04 -11.94 -4.29
C HIS A 161 -3.96 -11.64 -3.23
N ILE A 162 -3.86 -10.41 -2.76
CA ILE A 162 -2.96 -9.96 -1.69
C ILE A 162 -3.69 -9.94 -0.36
#